data_51993ffcb163d1424647f4e3aedd5ade
#
_entry.id   51993ffcb163d1424647f4e3aedd5ade
#
_cell.length_a   1.000
_cell.length_b   1.000
_cell.length_c   1.000
_cell.angle_alpha   90.00
_cell.angle_beta   90.00
_cell.angle_gamma   90.00
#
_symmetry.space_group_name_H-M   'P 1'
#
loop_
_entity.id
_entity.type
_entity.pdbx_description
1 polymer ?
#
loop_
_entity_poly.entity_id
_entity_poly.type
_entity_poly.pdbx_seq_one_letter_code
_entity_poly.pdbx_strand_id
1 'polypeptide(L)'
;MNRIPRAELYAALLVTLSTTAALSHATLERKEASPNARYRGVVQIHHGCKGQPTTRVSVAIPEGVIGAKPMPKPGWQVATETGAYARAYPDFHGDVREGVKRITWSGGSLADDQVDEFTFLARVTDAFAPGSTVYFPVEQDCASGNHRWVEIPNAGAAAGSLKAPAPGVTIVAGAGPGGMGTAGTVAKTGDLTVETPWMRATPNGAKVAGGYVRITNAGTETDRLTGGTMPFAGSVTVHSMSVEGGVMRMASVEGGLAIKPGETVELKPGGYHLMFEDLKVAPKAGETVRGTLTFERAGSVPVTFTVAPIGAKGPEGKAPAAASGGHHHHH
;
A
#
# COMPACT_ATOMS: atom_id res chain seq x y z
N MET A 1 24.77 -72.67 -39.67
CA MET A 1 24.51 -72.00 -38.36
C MET A 1 25.12 -70.62 -38.44
N ASN A 2 24.31 -69.61 -38.90
CA ASN A 2 24.75 -68.24 -39.05
C ASN A 2 24.26 -67.46 -37.84
N ARG A 3 25.21 -66.84 -37.11
CA ARG A 3 24.92 -65.91 -36.02
C ARG A 3 24.90 -64.45 -36.56
N ILE A 4 23.77 -63.80 -36.44
CA ILE A 4 23.60 -62.35 -36.75
C ILE A 4 24.03 -61.56 -35.52
N PRO A 5 24.92 -60.53 -35.62
CA PRO A 5 25.23 -59.67 -34.50
C PRO A 5 24.10 -58.65 -34.26
N ARG A 6 23.65 -58.53 -33.03
CA ARG A 6 22.75 -57.44 -32.59
C ARG A 6 23.53 -56.14 -32.48
N ALA A 7 23.18 -55.17 -33.33
CA ALA A 7 23.61 -53.81 -33.19
C ALA A 7 22.71 -53.10 -32.14
N GLU A 8 23.30 -52.68 -31.03
CA GLU A 8 22.61 -51.85 -30.03
C GLU A 8 22.64 -50.38 -30.50
N LEU A 9 21.44 -49.84 -30.83
CA LEU A 9 21.25 -48.44 -31.08
C LEU A 9 21.14 -47.70 -29.72
N TYR A 10 22.21 -46.99 -29.36
CA TYR A 10 22.13 -45.98 -28.30
C TYR A 10 21.50 -44.69 -28.87
N ALA A 11 20.22 -44.44 -28.58
CA ALA A 11 19.57 -43.17 -28.84
C ALA A 11 20.02 -42.14 -27.78
N ALA A 12 20.93 -41.26 -28.13
CA ALA A 12 21.32 -40.13 -27.30
C ALA A 12 20.18 -39.10 -27.27
N LEU A 13 19.46 -39.03 -26.16
CA LEU A 13 18.44 -38.03 -25.91
C LEU A 13 19.13 -36.69 -25.59
N LEU A 14 19.25 -35.79 -26.58
CA LEU A 14 19.68 -34.42 -26.40
C LEU A 14 18.56 -33.64 -25.70
N VAL A 15 18.66 -33.50 -24.37
CA VAL A 15 17.84 -32.57 -23.60
C VAL A 15 18.38 -31.16 -23.85
N THR A 16 17.74 -30.43 -24.75
CA THR A 16 17.98 -29.00 -24.91
C THR A 16 17.38 -28.28 -23.69
N LEU A 17 18.22 -27.91 -22.72
CA LEU A 17 17.84 -26.94 -21.69
C LEU A 17 17.60 -25.59 -22.38
N SER A 18 16.34 -25.29 -22.66
CA SER A 18 15.92 -23.93 -23.00
C SER A 18 16.05 -23.08 -21.74
N THR A 19 17.18 -22.39 -21.58
CA THR A 19 17.30 -21.33 -20.59
C THR A 19 16.40 -20.17 -21.04
N THR A 20 15.18 -20.12 -20.52
CA THR A 20 14.40 -18.90 -20.56
C THR A 20 15.18 -17.86 -19.76
N ALA A 21 15.84 -16.94 -20.46
CA ALA A 21 16.37 -15.74 -19.82
C ALA A 21 15.18 -15.06 -19.15
N ALA A 22 15.12 -15.15 -17.82
CA ALA A 22 14.19 -14.35 -17.04
C ALA A 22 14.59 -12.89 -17.31
N LEU A 23 13.88 -12.22 -18.20
CA LEU A 23 14.02 -10.79 -18.43
C LEU A 23 13.56 -10.12 -17.14
N SER A 24 14.52 -9.84 -16.26
CA SER A 24 14.28 -9.09 -15.04
C SER A 24 14.04 -7.64 -15.45
N HIS A 25 12.78 -7.22 -15.43
CA HIS A 25 12.37 -5.85 -15.77
C HIS A 25 12.50 -4.97 -14.52
N ALA A 26 12.66 -3.66 -14.71
CA ALA A 26 12.40 -2.72 -13.60
C ALA A 26 10.99 -2.92 -13.11
N THR A 27 10.79 -2.96 -11.80
CA THR A 27 9.50 -3.19 -11.17
C THR A 27 9.14 -2.10 -10.17
N LEU A 28 7.87 -2.00 -9.83
CA LEU A 28 7.41 -1.22 -8.69
C LEU A 28 7.01 -2.17 -7.57
N GLU A 29 7.49 -1.91 -6.34
CA GLU A 29 7.14 -2.67 -5.15
C GLU A 29 5.60 -2.69 -4.94
N ARG A 30 4.98 -1.51 -4.97
CA ARG A 30 3.53 -1.37 -4.83
C ARG A 30 2.89 -1.29 -6.22
N LYS A 31 2.09 -2.29 -6.54
CA LYS A 31 1.42 -2.43 -7.84
C LYS A 31 -0.01 -1.89 -7.86
N GLU A 32 -0.45 -1.30 -6.74
CA GLU A 32 -1.79 -0.72 -6.58
C GLU A 32 -1.70 0.68 -5.98
N ALA A 33 -2.58 1.56 -6.41
CA ALA A 33 -2.80 2.89 -5.84
C ALA A 33 -4.29 3.24 -5.86
N SER A 34 -4.72 4.10 -4.95
CA SER A 34 -6.08 4.65 -4.95
C SER A 34 -6.09 6.07 -5.50
N PRO A 35 -7.18 6.51 -6.15
CA PRO A 35 -7.36 7.91 -6.54
C PRO A 35 -7.26 8.84 -5.32
N ASN A 36 -6.73 10.04 -5.54
CA ASN A 36 -6.53 11.08 -4.52
C ASN A 36 -5.70 10.66 -3.30
N ALA A 37 -4.90 9.59 -3.42
CA ALA A 37 -4.06 9.07 -2.35
C ALA A 37 -2.57 9.34 -2.60
N ARG A 38 -1.81 9.38 -1.51
CA ARG A 38 -0.34 9.36 -1.58
C ARG A 38 0.13 8.00 -2.08
N TYR A 39 1.08 8.03 -3.00
CA TYR A 39 1.74 6.87 -3.54
C TYR A 39 3.25 6.95 -3.26
N ARG A 40 3.78 5.93 -2.61
CA ARG A 40 5.22 5.72 -2.47
C ARG A 40 5.65 4.80 -3.61
N GLY A 41 6.25 5.38 -4.64
CA GLY A 41 6.84 4.64 -5.75
C GLY A 41 8.24 4.17 -5.37
N VAL A 42 8.44 2.86 -5.33
CA VAL A 42 9.73 2.22 -5.11
C VAL A 42 10.06 1.46 -6.38
N VAL A 43 10.93 2.03 -7.19
CA VAL A 43 11.42 1.39 -8.42
C VAL A 43 12.57 0.48 -8.05
N GLN A 44 12.44 -0.81 -8.34
CA GLN A 44 13.45 -1.82 -8.10
C GLN A 44 14.21 -2.13 -9.39
N ILE A 45 15.53 -2.03 -9.33
CA ILE A 45 16.45 -2.41 -10.41
C ILE A 45 17.15 -3.69 -9.96
N HIS A 46 16.97 -4.76 -10.73
CA HIS A 46 17.37 -6.11 -10.34
C HIS A 46 18.71 -6.56 -10.94
N HIS A 47 19.25 -5.82 -11.88
CA HIS A 47 20.55 -6.13 -12.54
C HIS A 47 21.07 -4.90 -13.29
N GLY A 48 22.34 -4.95 -13.70
CA GLY A 48 22.95 -3.97 -14.59
C GLY A 48 22.68 -4.27 -16.08
N CYS A 49 23.61 -3.91 -16.93
CA CYS A 49 23.55 -4.10 -18.38
C CYS A 49 24.65 -5.05 -18.84
N LYS A 50 24.38 -6.35 -18.93
CA LYS A 50 25.35 -7.37 -19.39
C LYS A 50 26.68 -7.34 -18.62
N GLY A 51 26.61 -7.41 -17.31
CA GLY A 51 27.77 -7.37 -16.42
C GLY A 51 28.27 -5.96 -16.08
N GLN A 52 27.66 -4.91 -16.64
CA GLN A 52 28.07 -3.53 -16.36
C GLN A 52 27.19 -2.91 -15.27
N PRO A 53 27.77 -2.18 -14.31
CA PRO A 53 27.00 -1.56 -13.22
C PRO A 53 26.08 -0.46 -13.75
N THR A 54 24.92 -0.33 -13.11
CA THR A 54 23.99 0.80 -13.33
C THR A 54 24.58 2.07 -12.74
N THR A 55 24.58 3.14 -13.52
CA THR A 55 25.13 4.45 -13.12
C THR A 55 24.08 5.56 -13.12
N ARG A 56 22.91 5.32 -13.74
CA ARG A 56 21.80 6.27 -13.79
C ARG A 56 20.47 5.53 -13.90
N VAL A 57 19.49 6.00 -13.14
CA VAL A 57 18.08 5.56 -13.22
C VAL A 57 17.20 6.79 -13.34
N SER A 58 16.31 6.81 -14.33
CA SER A 58 15.32 7.88 -14.51
C SER A 58 13.92 7.30 -14.54
N VAL A 59 12.98 7.99 -13.92
CA VAL A 59 11.56 7.63 -13.88
C VAL A 59 10.74 8.78 -14.42
N ALA A 60 9.96 8.55 -15.45
CA ALA A 60 8.97 9.51 -15.93
C ALA A 60 7.75 9.48 -15.03
N ILE A 61 7.29 10.66 -14.61
CA ILE A 61 6.09 10.83 -13.79
C ILE A 61 4.92 11.14 -14.72
N PRO A 62 3.94 10.26 -14.82
CA PRO A 62 2.84 10.42 -15.77
C PRO A 62 1.93 11.59 -15.40
N GLU A 63 1.27 12.15 -16.40
CA GLU A 63 0.24 13.18 -16.22
C GLU A 63 -0.87 12.69 -15.29
N GLY A 64 -1.28 13.50 -14.34
CA GLY A 64 -2.26 13.11 -13.32
C GLY A 64 -1.63 12.53 -12.04
N VAL A 65 -0.31 12.31 -12.02
CA VAL A 65 0.47 12.06 -10.81
C VAL A 65 1.18 13.36 -10.44
N ILE A 66 0.83 13.96 -9.32
CA ILE A 66 1.26 15.30 -8.92
C ILE A 66 2.12 15.28 -7.65
N GLY A 67 2.83 16.39 -7.39
CA GLY A 67 3.59 16.58 -6.17
C GLY A 67 4.72 15.56 -5.97
N ALA A 68 5.26 15.01 -7.06
CA ALA A 68 6.31 14.00 -6.98
C ALA A 68 7.60 14.59 -6.37
N LYS A 69 8.13 13.89 -5.35
CA LYS A 69 9.37 14.24 -4.65
C LYS A 69 10.24 13.01 -4.49
N PRO A 70 11.47 13.01 -5.03
CA PRO A 70 12.40 11.91 -4.83
C PRO A 70 12.87 11.84 -3.38
N MET A 71 13.18 10.64 -2.92
CA MET A 71 13.93 10.45 -1.68
C MET A 71 15.43 10.52 -1.98
N PRO A 72 16.22 11.22 -1.14
CA PRO A 72 17.67 11.18 -1.23
C PRO A 72 18.19 9.74 -1.13
N LYS A 73 19.23 9.43 -1.91
CA LYS A 73 19.85 8.11 -1.92
C LYS A 73 21.36 8.26 -1.73
N PRO A 74 21.95 7.64 -0.69
CA PRO A 74 23.38 7.71 -0.46
C PRO A 74 24.19 7.27 -1.66
N GLY A 75 25.23 8.03 -2.02
CA GLY A 75 26.07 7.76 -3.19
C GLY A 75 25.46 8.13 -4.56
N TRP A 76 24.23 8.66 -4.59
CA TRP A 76 23.56 9.10 -5.81
C TRP A 76 23.20 10.58 -5.75
N GLN A 77 23.38 11.27 -6.87
CA GLN A 77 22.86 12.62 -7.07
C GLN A 77 21.42 12.51 -7.58
N VAL A 78 20.54 13.39 -7.08
CA VAL A 78 19.12 13.40 -7.46
C VAL A 78 18.78 14.71 -8.18
N ALA A 79 18.17 14.59 -9.34
CA ALA A 79 17.68 15.71 -10.14
C ALA A 79 16.21 15.50 -10.52
N THR A 80 15.47 16.60 -10.68
CA THR A 80 14.09 16.61 -11.16
C THR A 80 13.93 17.54 -12.34
N GLU A 81 13.15 17.11 -13.31
CA GLU A 81 12.69 17.97 -14.41
C GLU A 81 11.23 18.32 -14.13
N THR A 82 10.92 19.61 -14.13
CA THR A 82 9.55 20.12 -13.95
C THR A 82 8.98 20.60 -15.28
N GLY A 83 7.65 20.61 -15.37
CA GLY A 83 6.96 21.10 -16.56
C GLY A 83 5.47 21.33 -16.29
N ALA A 84 4.83 22.05 -17.20
CA ALA A 84 3.41 22.31 -17.14
C ALA A 84 2.59 21.01 -17.30
N TYR A 85 1.47 20.95 -16.59
CA TYR A 85 0.45 19.94 -16.80
C TYR A 85 -0.49 20.36 -17.93
N ALA A 86 -1.11 19.39 -18.61
CA ALA A 86 -2.09 19.66 -19.65
C ALA A 86 -3.36 20.32 -19.09
N ARG A 87 -3.65 20.12 -17.80
CA ARG A 87 -4.75 20.76 -17.05
C ARG A 87 -4.33 21.05 -15.62
N ALA A 88 -5.14 21.86 -14.92
CA ALA A 88 -4.99 22.02 -13.48
C ALA A 88 -5.46 20.76 -12.73
N TYR A 89 -4.79 20.41 -11.65
CA TYR A 89 -5.16 19.33 -10.75
C TYR A 89 -5.42 19.91 -9.35
N PRO A 90 -6.57 19.61 -8.72
CA PRO A 90 -6.85 20.03 -7.36
C PRO A 90 -5.82 19.47 -6.38
N ASP A 91 -5.29 20.33 -5.50
CA ASP A 91 -4.44 19.94 -4.38
C ASP A 91 -4.86 20.69 -3.11
N PHE A 92 -4.29 20.37 -1.95
CA PHE A 92 -4.69 20.92 -0.64
C PHE A 92 -4.55 22.43 -0.51
N HIS A 93 -3.63 23.00 -1.27
CA HIS A 93 -3.34 24.45 -1.24
C HIS A 93 -3.84 25.17 -2.50
N GLY A 94 -4.73 24.55 -3.26
CA GLY A 94 -5.25 25.07 -4.51
C GLY A 94 -4.80 24.26 -5.71
N ASP A 95 -5.24 24.67 -6.90
CA ASP A 95 -4.93 23.97 -8.13
C ASP A 95 -3.45 24.07 -8.50
N VAL A 96 -2.84 22.95 -8.83
CA VAL A 96 -1.48 22.89 -9.38
C VAL A 96 -1.52 22.72 -10.91
N ARG A 97 -0.69 23.47 -11.61
CA ARG A 97 -0.61 23.53 -13.08
C ARG A 97 0.74 23.08 -13.63
N GLU A 98 1.69 22.82 -12.76
CA GLU A 98 3.02 22.33 -13.10
C GLU A 98 3.54 21.38 -12.03
N GLY A 99 4.52 20.56 -12.36
CA GLY A 99 5.15 19.66 -11.41
C GLY A 99 6.25 18.84 -12.04
N VAL A 100 6.78 17.91 -11.26
CA VAL A 100 7.85 17.02 -11.69
C VAL A 100 7.33 16.07 -12.75
N LYS A 101 8.04 16.06 -13.91
CA LYS A 101 7.77 15.17 -15.04
C LYS A 101 8.78 14.02 -15.13
N ARG A 102 9.96 14.19 -14.52
CA ARG A 102 11.01 13.17 -14.50
C ARG A 102 11.83 13.32 -13.21
N ILE A 103 12.20 12.18 -12.65
CA ILE A 103 13.15 12.10 -11.55
C ILE A 103 14.33 11.26 -12.03
N THR A 104 15.55 11.73 -11.74
CA THR A 104 16.79 11.06 -12.13
C THR A 104 17.70 10.91 -10.92
N TRP A 105 18.19 9.70 -10.70
CA TRP A 105 19.29 9.38 -9.80
C TRP A 105 20.52 9.03 -10.67
N SER A 106 21.67 9.67 -10.40
CA SER A 106 22.87 9.50 -11.20
C SER A 106 24.14 9.58 -10.35
N GLY A 107 25.27 9.16 -10.91
CA GLY A 107 26.57 9.24 -10.29
C GLY A 107 26.87 8.16 -9.24
N GLY A 108 25.92 7.27 -8.97
CA GLY A 108 26.14 6.08 -8.18
C GLY A 108 26.64 4.90 -9.01
N SER A 109 26.77 3.74 -8.38
CA SER A 109 27.14 2.49 -9.04
C SER A 109 26.42 1.33 -8.36
N LEU A 110 25.50 0.70 -9.08
CA LEU A 110 24.83 -0.54 -8.66
C LEU A 110 25.40 -1.68 -9.48
N ALA A 111 26.06 -2.63 -8.81
CA ALA A 111 26.66 -3.79 -9.47
C ALA A 111 25.61 -4.65 -10.20
N ASP A 112 26.02 -5.37 -11.25
CA ASP A 112 25.11 -6.16 -12.08
C ASP A 112 24.41 -7.30 -11.31
N ASP A 113 25.03 -7.80 -10.28
CA ASP A 113 24.56 -8.89 -9.40
C ASP A 113 23.81 -8.40 -8.15
N GLN A 114 23.50 -7.12 -8.06
CA GLN A 114 22.84 -6.51 -6.90
C GLN A 114 21.49 -5.89 -7.28
N VAL A 115 20.58 -5.88 -6.31
CA VAL A 115 19.28 -5.20 -6.39
C VAL A 115 19.33 -3.91 -5.60
N ASP A 116 18.72 -2.85 -6.13
CA ASP A 116 18.59 -1.61 -5.39
C ASP A 116 17.29 -0.88 -5.70
N GLU A 117 16.89 0.05 -4.82
CA GLU A 117 15.60 0.74 -4.83
C GLU A 117 15.77 2.25 -5.02
N PHE A 118 14.93 2.83 -5.89
CA PHE A 118 14.87 4.25 -6.18
C PHE A 118 13.48 4.77 -5.83
N THR A 119 13.40 5.53 -4.74
CA THR A 119 12.12 5.87 -4.11
C THR A 119 11.71 7.31 -4.36
N PHE A 120 10.42 7.51 -4.60
CA PHE A 120 9.78 8.82 -4.64
C PHE A 120 8.42 8.78 -3.95
N LEU A 121 7.94 9.94 -3.51
CA LEU A 121 6.58 10.14 -3.04
C LEU A 121 5.84 10.99 -4.06
N ALA A 122 4.58 10.66 -4.32
CA ALA A 122 3.70 11.42 -5.20
C ALA A 122 2.24 11.29 -4.73
N ARG A 123 1.33 12.00 -5.38
CA ARG A 123 -0.10 11.83 -5.23
C ARG A 123 -0.70 11.41 -6.57
N VAL A 124 -1.42 10.32 -6.57
CA VAL A 124 -2.24 9.89 -7.70
C VAL A 124 -3.56 10.64 -7.61
N THR A 125 -3.93 11.39 -8.67
CA THR A 125 -5.19 12.14 -8.69
C THR A 125 -6.37 11.27 -9.12
N ASP A 126 -7.58 11.82 -9.12
CA ASP A 126 -8.79 11.20 -9.66
C ASP A 126 -8.88 11.23 -11.20
N ALA A 127 -7.83 11.67 -11.87
CA ALA A 127 -7.71 11.59 -13.32
C ALA A 127 -7.74 10.14 -13.83
N PHE A 128 -7.45 9.18 -12.97
CA PHE A 128 -7.39 7.78 -13.30
C PHE A 128 -8.59 7.03 -12.74
N ALA A 129 -9.34 6.39 -13.62
CA ALA A 129 -10.50 5.58 -13.21
C ALA A 129 -10.04 4.28 -12.49
N PRO A 130 -10.81 3.79 -11.49
CA PRO A 130 -10.60 2.47 -10.93
C PRO A 130 -10.58 1.39 -12.03
N GLY A 131 -9.65 0.44 -11.91
CA GLY A 131 -9.37 -0.59 -12.91
C GLY A 131 -8.40 -0.18 -14.01
N SER A 132 -8.07 1.12 -14.15
CA SER A 132 -7.04 1.57 -15.08
C SER A 132 -5.62 1.30 -14.53
N THR A 133 -4.63 1.32 -15.40
CA THR A 133 -3.22 1.20 -15.01
C THR A 133 -2.47 2.49 -15.34
N VAL A 134 -1.73 3.02 -14.38
CA VAL A 134 -0.82 4.15 -14.53
C VAL A 134 0.58 3.60 -14.72
N TYR A 135 1.23 3.97 -15.83
CA TYR A 135 2.56 3.48 -16.16
C TYR A 135 3.63 4.52 -15.81
N PHE A 136 4.74 4.02 -15.26
CA PHE A 136 5.92 4.83 -14.91
C PHE A 136 7.10 4.38 -15.76
N PRO A 137 7.32 4.97 -16.94
CA PRO A 137 8.44 4.61 -17.78
C PRO A 137 9.78 4.78 -17.05
N VAL A 138 10.63 3.76 -17.10
CA VAL A 138 11.93 3.71 -16.44
C VAL A 138 13.03 3.57 -17.47
N GLU A 139 14.06 4.39 -17.34
CA GLU A 139 15.29 4.31 -18.12
C GLU A 139 16.45 4.02 -17.17
N GLN A 140 17.25 3.02 -17.53
CA GLN A 140 18.46 2.63 -16.82
C GLN A 140 19.65 2.78 -17.75
N ASP A 141 20.67 3.52 -17.35
CA ASP A 141 21.94 3.59 -18.02
C ASP A 141 23.01 2.92 -17.17
N CYS A 142 23.86 2.16 -17.84
CA CYS A 142 25.00 1.50 -17.22
C CYS A 142 26.31 2.15 -17.69
N ALA A 143 27.45 1.72 -17.14
CA ALA A 143 28.75 2.16 -17.61
C ALA A 143 28.92 1.89 -19.09
N SER A 144 28.30 0.81 -19.61
CA SER A 144 28.17 0.50 -21.04
C SER A 144 26.82 -0.15 -21.27
N GLY A 145 26.00 0.38 -22.20
CA GLY A 145 24.66 -0.11 -22.48
C GLY A 145 23.57 0.55 -21.65
N ASN A 146 22.35 0.17 -21.94
CA ASN A 146 21.17 0.72 -21.26
C ASN A 146 19.98 -0.24 -21.37
N HIS A 147 18.96 0.00 -20.51
CA HIS A 147 17.63 -0.57 -20.63
C HIS A 147 16.59 0.54 -20.65
N ARG A 148 15.52 0.35 -21.43
CA ARG A 148 14.42 1.30 -21.59
C ARG A 148 13.08 0.57 -21.40
N TRP A 149 12.61 0.50 -20.17
CA TRP A 149 11.28 -0.06 -19.84
C TRP A 149 10.23 1.05 -19.98
N VAL A 150 9.87 1.33 -21.24
CA VAL A 150 9.05 2.50 -21.60
C VAL A 150 7.82 2.13 -22.44
N GLU A 151 7.68 0.86 -22.80
CA GLU A 151 6.56 0.42 -23.62
C GLU A 151 5.27 0.37 -22.79
N ILE A 152 4.25 1.08 -23.26
CA ILE A 152 2.93 1.10 -22.65
C ILE A 152 1.98 0.28 -23.52
N PRO A 153 1.25 -0.71 -22.98
CA PRO A 153 0.34 -1.51 -23.77
C PRO A 153 -0.76 -0.65 -24.39
N ASN A 154 -1.05 -0.87 -25.65
CA ASN A 154 -2.26 -0.34 -26.27
C ASN A 154 -3.49 -1.01 -25.67
N ALA A 155 -4.64 -0.33 -25.70
CA ALA A 155 -5.91 -0.90 -25.25
C ALA A 155 -6.18 -2.25 -25.95
N GLY A 156 -6.33 -3.33 -25.16
CA GLY A 156 -6.57 -4.68 -25.65
C GLY A 156 -5.31 -5.50 -25.98
N ALA A 157 -4.11 -4.97 -25.80
CA ALA A 157 -2.89 -5.76 -25.97
C ALA A 157 -2.77 -6.86 -24.89
N ALA A 158 -2.34 -8.07 -25.32
CA ALA A 158 -2.14 -9.18 -24.40
C ALA A 158 -1.01 -8.87 -23.41
N ALA A 159 -1.19 -9.23 -22.14
CA ALA A 159 -0.12 -9.17 -21.15
C ALA A 159 1.06 -10.05 -21.62
N GLY A 160 2.27 -9.51 -21.63
CA GLY A 160 3.48 -10.21 -22.08
C GLY A 160 3.85 -10.05 -23.57
N SER A 161 3.10 -9.28 -24.35
CA SER A 161 3.46 -8.96 -25.74
C SER A 161 4.58 -7.95 -25.87
N LEU A 162 4.89 -7.19 -24.83
CA LEU A 162 5.88 -6.13 -24.81
C LEU A 162 7.26 -6.67 -24.42
N LYS A 163 8.30 -6.18 -25.07
CA LYS A 163 9.70 -6.57 -24.80
C LYS A 163 10.29 -5.79 -23.63
N ALA A 164 9.90 -4.53 -23.48
CA ALA A 164 10.42 -3.62 -22.46
C ALA A 164 9.25 -2.81 -21.81
N PRO A 165 8.30 -3.49 -21.14
CA PRO A 165 7.12 -2.84 -20.59
C PRO A 165 7.48 -1.86 -19.47
N ALA A 166 6.83 -0.71 -19.46
CA ALA A 166 6.91 0.23 -18.37
C ALA A 166 6.23 -0.37 -17.11
N PRO A 167 6.83 -0.22 -15.92
CA PRO A 167 6.18 -0.62 -14.67
C PRO A 167 4.83 0.06 -14.50
N GLY A 168 3.79 -0.73 -14.17
CA GLY A 168 2.42 -0.26 -14.03
C GLY A 168 1.91 -0.36 -12.60
N VAL A 169 1.01 0.56 -12.26
CA VAL A 169 0.26 0.60 -11.00
C VAL A 169 -1.22 0.56 -11.34
N THR A 170 -1.92 -0.46 -10.89
CA THR A 170 -3.38 -0.58 -11.06
C THR A 170 -4.09 0.37 -10.12
N ILE A 171 -5.00 1.16 -10.64
CA ILE A 171 -5.85 2.01 -9.82
C ILE A 171 -6.98 1.16 -9.26
N VAL A 172 -6.97 0.96 -7.96
CA VAL A 172 -8.04 0.27 -7.24
C VAL A 172 -9.08 1.28 -6.80
N ALA A 173 -10.33 0.87 -6.71
CA ALA A 173 -11.38 1.73 -6.20
C ALA A 173 -10.97 2.28 -4.83
N GLY A 174 -10.70 3.57 -4.75
CA GLY A 174 -10.41 4.28 -3.53
C GLY A 174 -11.71 4.75 -2.88
N ALA A 175 -11.75 4.86 -1.58
CA ALA A 175 -12.75 5.68 -0.91
C ALA A 175 -12.70 7.11 -1.50
N GLY A 176 -13.85 7.66 -1.83
CA GLY A 176 -14.08 8.86 -2.65
C GLY A 176 -13.28 10.14 -2.33
N PRO A 177 -13.53 11.24 -3.06
CA PRO A 177 -12.68 12.44 -3.06
C PRO A 177 -12.70 13.15 -1.69
N GLY A 178 -11.56 13.18 -1.00
CA GLY A 178 -11.42 13.88 0.29
C GLY A 178 -10.33 13.35 1.22
N GLY A 179 -9.68 12.25 0.90
CA GLY A 179 -8.66 11.66 1.76
C GLY A 179 -7.28 12.28 1.55
N MET A 180 -6.91 13.33 2.28
CA MET A 180 -5.54 13.39 2.80
C MET A 180 -5.24 12.06 3.43
N GLY A 181 -4.07 11.45 3.15
CA GLY A 181 -3.65 10.19 3.76
C GLY A 181 -3.62 10.24 5.28
N THR A 182 -4.78 10.28 5.83
CA THR A 182 -5.17 9.80 7.13
C THR A 182 -5.97 8.56 6.85
N ALA A 183 -5.35 7.49 7.10
CA ALA A 183 -5.88 6.22 7.49
C ALA A 183 -7.38 6.20 7.77
N GLY A 184 -8.16 5.91 6.75
CA GLY A 184 -9.59 5.74 6.88
C GLY A 184 -10.15 5.20 5.59
N THR A 185 -9.92 3.90 5.33
CA THR A 185 -10.67 3.22 4.28
C THR A 185 -12.15 3.26 4.65
N VAL A 186 -12.94 3.88 3.79
CA VAL A 186 -14.39 3.72 3.84
C VAL A 186 -14.73 2.48 3.04
N ALA A 187 -15.18 1.43 3.69
CA ALA A 187 -15.78 0.28 3.04
C ALA A 187 -17.31 0.43 3.10
N LYS A 188 -17.99 0.28 1.98
CA LYS A 188 -19.45 0.31 1.92
C LYS A 188 -19.96 -1.04 1.42
N THR A 189 -20.91 -1.61 2.15
CA THR A 189 -21.59 -2.82 1.74
C THR A 189 -23.08 -2.67 2.06
N GLY A 190 -23.93 -2.69 1.01
CA GLY A 190 -25.34 -2.35 1.17
C GLY A 190 -25.51 -0.98 1.84
N ASP A 191 -26.24 -0.97 2.94
CA ASP A 191 -26.52 0.24 3.72
C ASP A 191 -25.49 0.51 4.84
N LEU A 192 -24.52 -0.37 5.03
CA LEU A 192 -23.45 -0.16 6.01
C LEU A 192 -22.29 0.61 5.39
N THR A 193 -21.79 1.59 6.14
CA THR A 193 -20.58 2.32 5.86
C THR A 193 -19.58 2.11 7.01
N VAL A 194 -18.40 1.59 6.70
CA VAL A 194 -17.30 1.32 7.64
C VAL A 194 -16.20 2.32 7.38
N GLU A 195 -15.91 3.19 8.33
CA GLU A 195 -14.99 4.31 8.17
C GLU A 195 -13.80 4.22 9.14
N THR A 196 -12.65 4.73 8.69
CA THR A 196 -11.46 4.91 9.52
C THR A 196 -11.04 3.68 10.35
N PRO A 197 -10.89 2.48 9.77
CA PRO A 197 -10.35 1.36 10.53
C PRO A 197 -8.89 1.64 10.91
N TRP A 198 -8.59 1.59 12.19
CA TRP A 198 -7.24 1.76 12.69
C TRP A 198 -6.98 0.87 13.91
N MET A 199 -5.71 0.64 14.21
CA MET A 199 -5.28 -0.14 15.36
C MET A 199 -4.03 0.46 15.97
N ARG A 200 -3.69 0.07 17.18
CA ARG A 200 -2.41 0.43 17.81
C ARG A 200 -1.33 -0.57 17.45
N ALA A 201 -0.14 -0.07 17.23
CA ALA A 201 1.05 -0.91 17.25
C ALA A 201 1.21 -1.58 18.62
N THR A 202 1.77 -2.76 18.64
CA THR A 202 2.04 -3.52 19.86
C THR A 202 3.53 -3.84 19.99
N PRO A 203 4.03 -4.03 21.22
CA PRO A 203 5.38 -4.55 21.42
C PRO A 203 5.55 -5.94 20.81
N ASN A 204 6.77 -6.31 20.47
CA ASN A 204 7.08 -7.67 20.04
C ASN A 204 6.69 -8.68 21.13
N GLY A 205 6.04 -9.77 20.73
CA GLY A 205 5.57 -10.82 21.64
C GLY A 205 4.21 -10.54 22.31
N ALA A 206 3.58 -9.40 22.03
CA ALA A 206 2.20 -9.16 22.45
C ALA A 206 1.28 -10.24 21.89
N LYS A 207 0.34 -10.68 22.69
CA LYS A 207 -0.66 -11.70 22.31
C LYS A 207 -1.96 -11.10 21.83
N VAL A 208 -2.20 -9.82 22.13
CA VAL A 208 -3.43 -9.10 21.80
C VAL A 208 -3.14 -7.71 21.26
N ALA A 209 -4.05 -7.19 20.41
CA ALA A 209 -4.05 -5.81 19.94
C ALA A 209 -5.47 -5.26 19.90
N GLY A 210 -5.62 -3.95 20.10
CA GLY A 210 -6.89 -3.24 19.99
C GLY A 210 -7.09 -2.60 18.64
N GLY A 211 -8.27 -2.78 18.03
CA GLY A 211 -8.68 -2.14 16.79
C GLY A 211 -9.92 -1.27 16.96
N TYR A 212 -10.08 -0.29 16.11
CA TYR A 212 -11.09 0.75 16.20
C TYR A 212 -11.63 1.06 14.81
N VAL A 213 -12.91 1.47 14.77
CA VAL A 213 -13.59 1.72 13.51
C VAL A 213 -14.88 2.50 13.78
N ARG A 214 -15.33 3.29 12.83
CA ARG A 214 -16.64 3.92 12.83
C ARG A 214 -17.55 3.18 11.86
N ILE A 215 -18.77 2.86 12.27
CA ILE A 215 -19.73 2.12 11.45
C ILE A 215 -21.06 2.86 11.48
N THR A 216 -21.59 3.17 10.29
CA THR A 216 -22.90 3.81 10.13
C THR A 216 -23.83 2.86 9.39
N ASN A 217 -25.02 2.65 9.91
CA ASN A 217 -26.10 1.92 9.26
C ASN A 217 -27.14 2.92 8.70
N ALA A 218 -27.12 3.11 7.39
CA ALA A 218 -28.07 3.98 6.69
C ALA A 218 -29.35 3.24 6.23
N GLY A 219 -29.45 1.94 6.56
CA GLY A 219 -30.59 1.10 6.20
C GLY A 219 -31.77 1.24 7.15
N THR A 220 -32.76 0.39 6.91
CA THR A 220 -34.02 0.35 7.69
C THR A 220 -34.06 -0.77 8.73
N GLU A 221 -33.05 -1.64 8.75
CA GLU A 221 -32.98 -2.79 9.65
C GLU A 221 -31.68 -2.78 10.47
N THR A 222 -31.77 -3.28 11.70
CA THR A 222 -30.58 -3.43 12.56
C THR A 222 -29.65 -4.48 11.98
N ASP A 223 -28.33 -4.17 11.92
CA ASP A 223 -27.28 -5.15 11.66
C ASP A 223 -26.39 -5.32 12.90
N ARG A 224 -25.52 -6.31 12.93
CA ARG A 224 -24.62 -6.60 14.03
C ARG A 224 -23.22 -6.87 13.55
N LEU A 225 -22.24 -6.19 14.16
CA LEU A 225 -20.84 -6.54 14.00
C LEU A 225 -20.52 -7.73 14.92
N THR A 226 -20.30 -8.90 14.33
CA THR A 226 -20.08 -10.16 15.07
C THR A 226 -18.61 -10.51 15.24
N GLY A 227 -17.70 -9.88 14.48
CA GLY A 227 -16.27 -10.15 14.55
C GLY A 227 -15.57 -9.85 13.24
N GLY A 228 -14.60 -10.69 12.87
CA GLY A 228 -13.86 -10.53 11.63
C GLY A 228 -12.70 -11.53 11.47
N THR A 229 -11.84 -11.27 10.49
CA THR A 229 -10.59 -12.03 10.29
C THR A 229 -9.44 -11.09 10.00
N MET A 230 -8.26 -11.40 10.59
CA MET A 230 -7.00 -10.69 10.35
C MET A 230 -5.88 -11.68 10.11
N PRO A 231 -4.99 -11.46 9.12
CA PRO A 231 -3.92 -12.40 8.78
C PRO A 231 -2.94 -12.68 9.93
N PHE A 232 -2.76 -11.68 10.81
CA PHE A 232 -1.81 -11.72 11.92
C PHE A 232 -2.42 -12.18 13.26
N ALA A 233 -3.75 -12.38 13.34
CA ALA A 233 -4.46 -12.78 14.55
C ALA A 233 -5.17 -14.13 14.38
N GLY A 234 -5.36 -14.84 15.47
CA GLY A 234 -6.14 -16.09 15.51
C GLY A 234 -7.63 -15.84 15.57
N SER A 235 -8.07 -14.77 16.28
CA SER A 235 -9.47 -14.37 16.39
C SER A 235 -9.63 -12.85 16.40
N VAL A 236 -10.86 -12.41 16.07
CA VAL A 236 -11.30 -11.02 16.12
C VAL A 236 -12.65 -10.99 16.80
N THR A 237 -12.71 -10.37 17.98
CA THR A 237 -13.91 -10.28 18.82
C THR A 237 -14.25 -8.81 19.11
N VAL A 238 -15.50 -8.54 19.49
CA VAL A 238 -15.93 -7.19 19.90
C VAL A 238 -15.98 -7.15 21.40
N HIS A 239 -15.32 -6.15 22.00
CA HIS A 239 -15.29 -5.93 23.45
C HIS A 239 -15.84 -4.56 23.81
N SER A 240 -16.35 -4.45 25.03
CA SER A 240 -16.72 -3.18 25.66
C SER A 240 -15.81 -2.91 26.85
N MET A 241 -15.52 -1.63 27.10
CA MET A 241 -14.90 -1.19 28.35
C MET A 241 -15.90 -0.40 29.17
N SER A 242 -16.01 -0.73 30.48
CA SER A 242 -16.75 0.03 31.46
C SER A 242 -15.86 0.36 32.66
N VAL A 243 -16.24 1.41 33.40
CA VAL A 243 -15.59 1.76 34.69
C VAL A 243 -16.60 1.53 35.80
N GLU A 244 -16.33 0.53 36.61
CA GLU A 244 -17.18 0.20 37.78
C GLU A 244 -16.37 0.35 39.06
N GLY A 245 -16.79 1.24 39.93
CA GLY A 245 -16.10 1.50 41.22
C GLY A 245 -14.64 2.00 41.03
N GLY A 246 -14.34 2.69 39.94
CA GLY A 246 -13.00 3.17 39.63
C GLY A 246 -12.07 2.12 38.98
N VAL A 247 -12.57 0.91 38.77
CA VAL A 247 -11.82 -0.18 38.10
C VAL A 247 -12.32 -0.31 36.66
N MET A 248 -11.37 -0.29 35.68
CA MET A 248 -11.70 -0.60 34.30
C MET A 248 -11.96 -2.09 34.14
N ARG A 249 -13.13 -2.41 33.58
CA ARG A 249 -13.53 -3.77 33.24
C ARG A 249 -13.67 -3.87 31.71
N MET A 250 -13.19 -4.97 31.16
CA MET A 250 -13.32 -5.32 29.75
C MET A 250 -14.14 -6.60 29.65
N ALA A 251 -15.12 -6.61 28.77
CA ALA A 251 -15.99 -7.77 28.56
C ALA A 251 -16.27 -7.95 27.07
N SER A 252 -16.37 -9.20 26.62
CA SER A 252 -16.84 -9.52 25.27
C SER A 252 -18.31 -9.11 25.12
N VAL A 253 -18.65 -8.58 23.93
CA VAL A 253 -20.04 -8.26 23.57
C VAL A 253 -20.66 -9.51 22.98
N GLU A 254 -21.32 -10.31 23.80
CA GLU A 254 -21.97 -11.53 23.36
C GLU A 254 -23.04 -11.26 22.30
N GLY A 255 -23.02 -12.06 21.24
CA GLY A 255 -23.93 -11.90 20.10
C GLY A 255 -23.60 -10.73 19.19
N GLY A 256 -22.46 -10.03 19.42
CA GLY A 256 -22.00 -8.92 18.59
C GLY A 256 -22.63 -7.57 18.92
N LEU A 257 -22.07 -6.50 18.36
CA LEU A 257 -22.48 -5.11 18.57
C LEU A 257 -23.59 -4.71 17.59
N ALA A 258 -24.78 -4.46 18.09
CA ALA A 258 -25.91 -4.03 17.30
C ALA A 258 -25.74 -2.59 16.79
N ILE A 259 -26.11 -2.35 15.54
CA ILE A 259 -26.09 -1.04 14.86
C ILE A 259 -27.48 -0.81 14.29
N LYS A 260 -28.27 0.04 14.95
CA LYS A 260 -29.67 0.29 14.60
C LYS A 260 -29.78 1.11 13.29
N PRO A 261 -30.96 1.12 12.66
CA PRO A 261 -31.25 2.01 11.53
C PRO A 261 -30.92 3.47 11.86
N GLY A 262 -30.15 4.13 10.97
CA GLY A 262 -29.69 5.51 11.14
C GLY A 262 -28.60 5.72 12.18
N GLU A 263 -28.17 4.66 12.88
CA GLU A 263 -27.17 4.78 13.95
C GLU A 263 -25.75 4.78 13.40
N THR A 264 -24.90 5.57 14.04
CA THR A 264 -23.44 5.50 13.90
C THR A 264 -22.83 5.05 15.21
N VAL A 265 -22.14 3.92 15.20
CA VAL A 265 -21.37 3.40 16.33
C VAL A 265 -19.89 3.62 16.11
N GLU A 266 -19.22 4.19 17.11
CA GLU A 266 -17.77 4.41 17.08
C GLU A 266 -17.07 3.49 18.08
N LEU A 267 -16.26 2.57 17.56
CA LEU A 267 -15.33 1.80 18.36
C LEU A 267 -14.08 2.66 18.56
N LYS A 268 -13.75 2.95 19.84
CA LYS A 268 -12.67 3.86 20.23
C LYS A 268 -11.99 3.44 21.52
N PRO A 269 -10.77 3.91 21.81
CA PRO A 269 -10.11 3.65 23.09
C PRO A 269 -10.98 4.06 24.28
N GLY A 270 -11.16 3.14 25.23
CA GLY A 270 -11.98 3.37 26.42
C GLY A 270 -13.47 3.08 26.23
N GLY A 271 -13.90 2.63 25.06
CA GLY A 271 -15.26 2.23 24.74
C GLY A 271 -15.33 0.85 24.09
N TYR A 272 -16.26 0.69 23.15
CA TYR A 272 -16.25 -0.47 22.28
C TYR A 272 -14.95 -0.52 21.48
N HIS A 273 -14.42 -1.73 21.24
CA HIS A 273 -13.24 -1.95 20.41
C HIS A 273 -13.22 -3.37 19.86
N LEU A 274 -12.46 -3.56 18.77
CA LEU A 274 -12.10 -4.87 18.29
C LEU A 274 -10.91 -5.37 19.09
N MET A 275 -10.97 -6.61 19.55
CA MET A 275 -9.86 -7.32 20.15
C MET A 275 -9.32 -8.32 19.12
N PHE A 276 -8.06 -8.16 18.75
CA PHE A 276 -7.31 -9.11 17.97
C PHE A 276 -6.53 -10.00 18.93
N GLU A 277 -6.78 -11.29 18.92
CA GLU A 277 -6.20 -12.25 19.85
C GLU A 277 -5.31 -13.24 19.13
N ASP A 278 -4.44 -13.92 19.87
CA ASP A 278 -3.48 -14.90 19.34
C ASP A 278 -2.62 -14.33 18.22
N LEU A 279 -2.00 -13.18 18.49
CA LEU A 279 -1.16 -12.52 17.49
C LEU A 279 0.02 -13.40 17.08
N LYS A 280 0.13 -13.67 15.79
CA LYS A 280 1.27 -14.36 15.16
C LYS A 280 2.42 -13.41 14.90
N VAL A 281 2.10 -12.16 14.57
CA VAL A 281 3.04 -11.07 14.31
C VAL A 281 2.53 -9.79 14.96
N ALA A 282 3.40 -9.05 15.63
CA ALA A 282 3.06 -7.76 16.23
C ALA A 282 2.90 -6.68 15.13
N PRO A 283 1.74 -6.01 15.00
CA PRO A 283 1.56 -4.91 14.06
C PRO A 283 2.45 -3.71 14.44
N LYS A 284 3.15 -3.12 13.46
CA LYS A 284 4.10 -2.01 13.65
C LYS A 284 3.50 -0.70 13.17
N ALA A 285 3.82 0.39 13.85
CA ALA A 285 3.36 1.73 13.49
C ALA A 285 3.75 2.09 12.04
N GLY A 286 2.79 2.65 11.30
CA GLY A 286 2.96 3.03 9.90
C GLY A 286 2.59 1.93 8.88
N GLU A 287 2.38 0.70 9.35
CA GLU A 287 1.89 -0.39 8.49
C GLU A 287 0.39 -0.24 8.21
N THR A 288 -0.05 -0.92 7.16
CA THR A 288 -1.47 -1.16 6.87
C THR A 288 -1.73 -2.65 6.81
N VAL A 289 -2.84 -3.09 7.37
CA VAL A 289 -3.22 -4.51 7.41
C VAL A 289 -4.61 -4.69 6.83
N ARG A 290 -4.73 -5.54 5.83
CA ARG A 290 -6.02 -5.92 5.24
C ARG A 290 -6.62 -7.08 6.03
N GLY A 291 -7.93 -6.99 6.26
CA GLY A 291 -8.72 -8.03 6.90
C GLY A 291 -10.18 -7.91 6.50
N THR A 292 -11.05 -8.58 7.23
CA THR A 292 -12.49 -8.47 7.06
C THR A 292 -13.17 -8.21 8.39
N LEU A 293 -14.25 -7.44 8.37
CA LEU A 293 -15.24 -7.39 9.44
C LEU A 293 -16.46 -8.22 9.03
N THR A 294 -17.03 -8.94 9.98
CA THR A 294 -18.18 -9.81 9.73
C THR A 294 -19.41 -9.23 10.39
N PHE A 295 -20.45 -9.05 9.60
CA PHE A 295 -21.75 -8.57 10.03
C PHE A 295 -22.79 -9.68 9.86
N GLU A 296 -23.81 -9.67 10.71
CA GLU A 296 -24.88 -10.68 10.71
C GLU A 296 -25.65 -10.69 9.38
N ARG A 297 -26.00 -9.51 8.86
CA ARG A 297 -26.80 -9.36 7.65
C ARG A 297 -25.95 -8.98 6.42
N ALA A 298 -25.06 -8.00 6.54
CA ALA A 298 -24.23 -7.53 5.46
C ALA A 298 -23.09 -8.51 5.11
N GLY A 299 -22.84 -9.53 5.95
CA GLY A 299 -21.80 -10.53 5.72
C GLY A 299 -20.38 -10.00 5.94
N SER A 300 -19.44 -10.50 5.16
CA SER A 300 -18.02 -10.16 5.29
C SER A 300 -17.67 -8.91 4.49
N VAL A 301 -17.15 -7.89 5.15
CA VAL A 301 -16.77 -6.59 4.58
C VAL A 301 -15.25 -6.45 4.63
N PRO A 302 -14.57 -6.35 3.46
CA PRO A 302 -13.13 -6.11 3.42
C PRO A 302 -12.80 -4.74 4.00
N VAL A 303 -11.81 -4.67 4.87
CA VAL A 303 -11.34 -3.43 5.51
C VAL A 303 -9.81 -3.37 5.52
N THR A 304 -9.27 -2.16 5.55
CA THR A 304 -7.83 -1.96 5.71
C THR A 304 -7.58 -1.11 6.94
N PHE A 305 -6.96 -1.71 7.95
CA PHE A 305 -6.55 -1.01 9.17
C PHE A 305 -5.22 -0.32 8.97
N THR A 306 -5.09 0.89 9.48
CA THR A 306 -3.79 1.52 9.66
C THR A 306 -3.28 1.30 11.06
N VAL A 307 -1.99 1.11 11.18
CA VAL A 307 -1.34 0.89 12.46
C VAL A 307 -0.77 2.22 12.97
N ALA A 308 -1.43 2.79 13.98
CA ALA A 308 -0.98 3.99 14.67
C ALA A 308 0.07 3.65 15.75
N PRO A 309 0.88 4.61 16.22
CA PRO A 309 1.85 4.39 17.29
C PRO A 309 1.22 3.81 18.57
N ILE A 310 2.04 3.16 19.39
CA ILE A 310 1.65 2.67 20.72
C ILE A 310 1.14 3.86 21.53
N GLY A 311 -0.06 3.72 22.14
CA GLY A 311 -0.68 4.79 22.94
C GLY A 311 -1.45 5.85 22.15
N ALA A 312 -1.52 5.75 20.81
CA ALA A 312 -2.33 6.65 20.00
C ALA A 312 -3.79 6.70 20.49
N LYS A 313 -4.39 7.89 20.50
CA LYS A 313 -5.79 8.09 20.87
C LYS A 313 -6.74 8.17 19.70
N GLY A 314 -6.19 8.17 18.47
CA GLY A 314 -6.90 8.24 17.21
C GLY A 314 -6.08 7.65 16.06
N PRO A 315 -6.63 7.58 14.86
CA PRO A 315 -5.97 7.04 13.67
C PRO A 315 -4.73 7.87 13.25
N GLU A 316 -4.72 9.14 13.58
CA GLU A 316 -3.56 10.01 13.45
C GLU A 316 -2.85 10.11 14.79
N GLY A 317 -1.58 9.73 14.81
CA GLY A 317 -0.72 9.98 15.97
C GLY A 317 -0.46 11.48 16.11
N LYS A 318 -1.46 12.25 16.49
CA LYS A 318 -1.28 13.64 16.89
C LYS A 318 -0.52 13.63 18.20
N ALA A 319 0.76 13.99 18.15
CA ALA A 319 1.52 14.31 19.34
C ALA A 319 0.72 15.34 20.15
N PRO A 320 0.62 15.21 21.49
CA PRO A 320 0.00 16.25 22.30
C PRO A 320 0.72 17.54 22.01
N ALA A 321 -0.05 18.60 21.65
CA ALA A 321 0.48 19.94 21.51
C ALA A 321 1.21 20.25 22.83
N ALA A 322 2.51 20.55 22.74
CA ALA A 322 3.27 21.01 23.88
C ALA A 322 2.53 22.20 24.47
N ALA A 323 2.11 22.11 25.72
CA ALA A 323 1.54 23.20 26.46
C ALA A 323 2.58 24.34 26.46
N SER A 324 2.30 25.41 25.74
CA SER A 324 3.09 26.63 25.82
C SER A 324 2.91 27.21 27.23
N GLY A 325 3.83 26.89 28.12
CA GLY A 325 3.92 27.49 29.43
C GLY A 325 4.27 28.96 29.26
N GLY A 326 3.27 29.84 29.35
CA GLY A 326 3.47 31.27 29.46
C GLY A 326 4.13 31.55 30.82
N HIS A 327 5.43 31.86 30.82
CA HIS A 327 6.07 32.49 31.94
C HIS A 327 5.65 33.96 31.98
N HIS A 328 4.74 34.30 32.89
CA HIS A 328 4.54 35.65 33.32
C HIS A 328 5.64 36.02 34.32
N HIS A 329 6.58 36.85 33.90
CA HIS A 329 7.43 37.61 34.81
C HIS A 329 6.65 38.83 35.27
N HIS A 330 6.35 38.87 36.59
CA HIS A 330 6.02 40.10 37.28
C HIS A 330 7.31 40.76 37.81
N HIS A 331 7.50 41.98 37.44
CA HIS A 331 8.23 42.99 38.21
C HIS A 331 7.23 43.94 38.87
#